data_3b4b5d51d4fb2fdbb91f76d01c7b4fcc
#
_entry.id   3b4b5d51d4fb2fdbb91f76d01c7b4fcc
#
_cell.length_a   1.000
_cell.length_b   1.000
_cell.length_c   1.000
_cell.angle_alpha   90.00
_cell.angle_beta   90.00
_cell.angle_gamma   90.00
#
_symmetry.space_group_name_H-M   'P 1'
#
loop_
_entity.id
_entity.type
_entity.pdbx_description
1 polymer ?
#
loop_
_entity_poly.entity_id
_entity_poly.type
_entity_poly.pdbx_seq_one_letter_code
_entity_poly.pdbx_strand_id
1 'polypeptide(L)'
;MCNPPILDVCCGSRCFYFDKHDSRVLACDIRREEKIIGKNRTCYVNPDELHDFRSLPQDWENRFSAVLFDPPHFTHAGEKSWLRAKYGALEKDTWRDTLSRGFREGLRVLKPHGVMVFKWNEYNIPLEDVLACAPVRPLLGAETPKTSLTHFVVFAKDGATKARDGLCILRPQRIKDFCALPFAWQGQYDVVVFEPPMLSAPGWTPGAWQNDLTLALAECFRILRMNGSLIFTWKESEVPLEAILKCTPEKPVIGNRLPTKAKRHFLFFMKLPDDGVSQKQWELF
;
A
#
# COMPACT_ATOMS: atom_id res chain seq x y z
N MET A 1 -1.18 -25.19 1.74
CA MET A 1 -1.10 -23.88 1.05
C MET A 1 -0.83 -22.84 2.11
N CYS A 2 0.21 -22.01 1.93
CA CYS A 2 0.46 -20.90 2.87
C CYS A 2 -0.72 -19.91 2.80
N ASN A 3 -1.24 -19.52 3.95
CA ASN A 3 -2.27 -18.49 4.02
C ASN A 3 -1.68 -17.14 3.54
N PRO A 4 -2.34 -16.41 2.63
CA PRO A 4 -1.87 -15.11 2.18
C PRO A 4 -1.64 -14.16 3.36
N PRO A 5 -0.47 -13.49 3.43
CA PRO A 5 -0.14 -12.59 4.54
C PRO A 5 -0.82 -11.22 4.45
N ILE A 6 -1.39 -10.87 3.31
CA ILE A 6 -2.03 -9.60 3.02
C ILE A 6 -3.52 -9.82 2.78
N LEU A 7 -4.36 -8.98 3.36
CA LEU A 7 -5.78 -8.93 3.08
C LEU A 7 -6.13 -7.62 2.37
N ASP A 8 -6.81 -7.70 1.23
CA ASP A 8 -7.52 -6.56 0.66
C ASP A 8 -9.01 -6.70 0.98
N VAL A 9 -9.53 -5.79 1.76
CA VAL A 9 -10.90 -5.87 2.29
C VAL A 9 -11.97 -5.33 1.33
N CYS A 10 -11.57 -4.68 0.23
CA CYS A 10 -12.46 -4.10 -0.78
C CYS A 10 -11.75 -3.93 -2.12
N CYS A 11 -11.34 -5.05 -2.71
CA CYS A 11 -10.39 -5.10 -3.82
C CYS A 11 -10.90 -4.44 -5.13
N GLY A 12 -12.20 -4.28 -5.29
CA GLY A 12 -12.79 -3.75 -6.52
C GLY A 12 -12.22 -4.44 -7.76
N SER A 13 -11.78 -3.66 -8.73
CA SER A 13 -11.14 -4.18 -9.96
C SER A 13 -9.62 -4.30 -9.88
N ARG A 14 -9.05 -4.23 -8.68
CA ARG A 14 -7.60 -4.32 -8.41
C ARG A 14 -6.76 -3.37 -9.28
N CYS A 15 -7.21 -2.12 -9.46
CA CYS A 15 -6.59 -1.21 -10.44
C CYS A 15 -5.24 -0.63 -10.03
N PHE A 16 -4.84 -0.69 -8.77
CA PHE A 16 -3.54 -0.21 -8.28
C PHE A 16 -2.59 -1.34 -7.87
N TYR A 17 -2.95 -2.59 -8.17
CA TYR A 17 -2.06 -3.73 -8.05
C TYR A 17 -1.02 -3.75 -9.18
N PHE A 18 0.20 -4.16 -8.86
CA PHE A 18 1.22 -4.46 -9.86
C PHE A 18 0.96 -5.80 -10.54
N ASP A 19 0.50 -6.79 -9.78
CA ASP A 19 -0.02 -8.05 -10.29
C ASP A 19 -1.43 -8.28 -9.73
N LYS A 20 -2.43 -8.37 -10.60
CA LYS A 20 -3.82 -8.61 -10.20
C LYS A 20 -4.07 -10.01 -9.63
N HIS A 21 -3.13 -10.92 -9.85
CA HIS A 21 -3.16 -12.31 -9.39
C HIS A 21 -2.09 -12.58 -8.33
N ASP A 22 -1.65 -11.55 -7.62
CA ASP A 22 -0.62 -11.65 -6.59
C ASP A 22 -1.07 -12.63 -5.49
N SER A 23 -0.43 -13.78 -5.42
CA SER A 23 -0.75 -14.84 -4.46
C SER A 23 -0.49 -14.47 -2.99
N ARG A 24 0.20 -13.34 -2.76
CA ARG A 24 0.41 -12.79 -1.41
C ARG A 24 -0.87 -12.17 -0.83
N VAL A 25 -1.86 -11.88 -1.66
CA VAL A 25 -3.07 -11.13 -1.29
C VAL A 25 -4.29 -12.03 -1.33
N LEU A 26 -5.01 -12.12 -0.21
CA LEU A 26 -6.39 -12.56 -0.18
C LEU A 26 -7.28 -11.35 -0.50
N ALA A 27 -7.88 -11.32 -1.66
CA ALA A 27 -8.69 -10.21 -2.08
C ALA A 27 -10.17 -10.45 -1.80
N CYS A 28 -10.78 -9.56 -1.03
CA CYS A 28 -12.19 -9.58 -0.67
C CYS A 28 -12.94 -8.39 -1.25
N ASP A 29 -14.21 -8.56 -1.49
CA ASP A 29 -15.18 -7.51 -1.82
C ASP A 29 -16.58 -8.00 -1.42
N ILE A 30 -17.49 -7.10 -1.20
CA ILE A 30 -18.91 -7.45 -0.97
C ILE A 30 -19.62 -7.87 -2.27
N ARG A 31 -19.01 -7.59 -3.43
CA ARG A 31 -19.56 -7.81 -4.76
C ARG A 31 -18.71 -8.80 -5.53
N ARG A 32 -19.40 -9.61 -6.34
CA ARG A 32 -18.78 -10.33 -7.47
C ARG A 32 -19.61 -10.02 -8.70
N GLU A 33 -19.08 -9.18 -9.58
CA GLU A 33 -19.87 -8.66 -10.70
C GLU A 33 -18.99 -8.32 -11.91
N GLU A 34 -19.63 -8.46 -13.07
CA GLU A 34 -19.11 -7.98 -14.33
C GLU A 34 -20.07 -6.90 -14.86
N LYS A 35 -19.57 -5.71 -15.12
CA LYS A 35 -20.38 -4.60 -15.65
C LYS A 35 -19.70 -3.94 -16.84
N ILE A 36 -20.45 -3.72 -17.89
CA ILE A 36 -20.00 -2.91 -19.03
C ILE A 36 -20.06 -1.44 -18.62
N ILE A 37 -18.90 -0.78 -18.67
CA ILE A 37 -18.74 0.65 -18.38
C ILE A 37 -18.34 1.39 -19.66
N GLY A 38 -19.23 2.29 -20.13
CA GLY A 38 -19.01 3.02 -21.38
C GLY A 38 -19.15 2.15 -22.63
N LYS A 39 -18.62 2.62 -23.75
CA LYS A 39 -18.87 1.99 -25.05
C LYS A 39 -18.17 0.64 -25.27
N ASN A 40 -17.02 0.37 -24.61
CA ASN A 40 -16.24 -0.86 -24.86
C ASN A 40 -15.33 -1.26 -23.66
N ARG A 41 -15.70 -0.95 -22.44
CA ARG A 41 -14.92 -1.34 -21.26
C ARG A 41 -15.75 -2.17 -20.31
N THR A 42 -15.23 -3.32 -19.92
CA THR A 42 -15.84 -4.14 -18.89
C THR A 42 -15.06 -3.95 -17.57
N CYS A 43 -15.79 -3.73 -16.51
CA CYS A 43 -15.26 -3.72 -15.16
C CYS A 43 -15.54 -5.06 -14.50
N TYR A 44 -14.50 -5.75 -14.12
CA TYR A 44 -14.57 -7.02 -13.39
C TYR A 44 -14.25 -6.77 -11.92
N VAL A 45 -15.18 -7.10 -11.04
CA VAL A 45 -14.94 -7.24 -9.60
C VAL A 45 -15.03 -8.73 -9.32
N ASN A 46 -13.89 -9.36 -9.15
CA ASN A 46 -13.79 -10.80 -8.91
C ASN A 46 -12.88 -11.06 -7.71
N PRO A 47 -13.43 -10.95 -6.48
CA PRO A 47 -12.68 -11.26 -5.27
C PRO A 47 -12.46 -12.77 -5.13
N ASP A 48 -11.46 -13.14 -4.35
CA ASP A 48 -11.21 -14.52 -3.95
C ASP A 48 -12.33 -14.98 -3.02
N GLU A 49 -12.72 -14.13 -2.04
CA GLU A 49 -13.80 -14.37 -1.10
C GLU A 49 -14.77 -13.18 -1.02
N LEU A 50 -16.04 -13.45 -0.76
CA LEU A 50 -17.08 -12.44 -0.58
C LEU A 50 -17.22 -12.09 0.90
N HIS A 51 -16.76 -10.90 1.28
CA HIS A 51 -16.89 -10.39 2.64
C HIS A 51 -17.22 -8.91 2.65
N ASP A 52 -17.94 -8.51 3.69
CA ASP A 52 -18.19 -7.10 4.00
C ASP A 52 -17.07 -6.61 4.93
N PHE A 53 -16.32 -5.60 4.53
CA PHE A 53 -15.23 -5.05 5.34
C PHE A 53 -15.69 -4.50 6.70
N ARG A 54 -17.00 -4.27 6.88
CA ARG A 54 -17.60 -3.83 8.15
C ARG A 54 -17.79 -4.98 9.15
N SER A 55 -17.65 -6.23 8.69
CA SER A 55 -17.87 -7.44 9.52
C SER A 55 -17.10 -8.60 8.90
N LEU A 56 -15.82 -8.69 9.19
CA LEU A 56 -14.94 -9.77 8.72
C LEU A 56 -15.08 -11.02 9.62
N PRO A 57 -14.74 -12.23 9.15
CA PRO A 57 -14.79 -13.44 9.95
C PRO A 57 -14.07 -13.28 11.30
N GLN A 58 -14.67 -13.83 12.36
CA GLN A 58 -14.13 -13.70 13.73
C GLN A 58 -12.80 -14.45 13.91
N ASP A 59 -12.63 -15.57 13.23
CA ASP A 59 -11.40 -16.38 13.21
C ASP A 59 -10.24 -15.72 12.48
N TRP A 60 -10.45 -14.54 11.86
CA TRP A 60 -9.40 -13.75 11.23
C TRP A 60 -8.69 -12.79 12.19
N GLU A 61 -9.03 -12.79 13.47
CA GLU A 61 -8.32 -11.96 14.44
C GLU A 61 -6.81 -12.26 14.43
N ASN A 62 -5.97 -11.22 14.35
CA ASN A 62 -4.50 -11.31 14.32
C ASN A 62 -3.93 -12.21 13.20
N ARG A 63 -4.61 -12.30 12.06
CA ARG A 63 -4.22 -13.22 10.97
C ARG A 63 -3.27 -12.61 9.96
N PHE A 64 -3.44 -11.35 9.59
CA PHE A 64 -2.75 -10.73 8.46
C PHE A 64 -1.61 -9.82 8.89
N SER A 65 -0.52 -9.81 8.13
CA SER A 65 0.61 -8.90 8.35
C SER A 65 0.35 -7.51 7.76
N ALA A 66 -0.48 -7.43 6.71
CA ALA A 66 -0.95 -6.17 6.15
C ALA A 66 -2.42 -6.24 5.73
N VAL A 67 -3.08 -5.08 5.78
CA VAL A 67 -4.43 -4.86 5.25
C VAL A 67 -4.39 -3.73 4.25
N LEU A 68 -5.00 -3.93 3.08
CA LEU A 68 -5.25 -2.91 2.09
C LEU A 68 -6.72 -2.47 2.23
N PHE A 69 -6.93 -1.16 2.34
CA PHE A 69 -8.25 -0.59 2.52
C PHE A 69 -8.45 0.59 1.58
N ASP A 70 -9.11 0.36 0.42
CA ASP A 70 -9.50 1.37 -0.58
C ASP A 70 -11.02 1.39 -0.71
N PRO A 71 -11.76 1.86 0.33
CA PRO A 71 -13.21 1.83 0.34
C PRO A 71 -13.80 2.77 -0.70
N PRO A 72 -15.08 2.61 -1.05
CA PRO A 72 -15.81 3.59 -1.84
C PRO A 72 -15.65 5.00 -1.24
N HIS A 73 -15.41 5.99 -2.10
CA HIS A 73 -15.20 7.38 -1.68
C HIS A 73 -16.22 8.36 -2.28
N PHE A 74 -17.23 7.83 -2.96
CA PHE A 74 -18.33 8.63 -3.53
C PHE A 74 -19.58 8.48 -2.70
N THR A 75 -20.21 9.59 -2.30
CA THR A 75 -21.51 9.63 -1.64
C THR A 75 -22.66 9.98 -2.62
N HIS A 76 -22.33 10.43 -3.84
CA HIS A 76 -23.26 10.91 -4.84
C HIS A 76 -22.97 10.28 -6.21
N ALA A 77 -23.09 8.98 -6.32
CA ALA A 77 -23.00 8.31 -7.60
C ALA A 77 -24.35 7.66 -7.91
N GLY A 78 -25.06 8.16 -8.93
CA GLY A 78 -26.32 7.57 -9.38
C GLY A 78 -26.18 6.09 -9.72
N GLU A 79 -27.24 5.32 -9.61
CA GLU A 79 -27.22 3.85 -9.82
C GLU A 79 -26.66 3.42 -11.18
N LYS A 80 -26.87 4.22 -12.21
CA LYS A 80 -26.34 3.99 -13.57
C LYS A 80 -24.96 4.58 -13.80
N SER A 81 -24.31 5.17 -12.77
CA SER A 81 -23.00 5.78 -12.90
C SER A 81 -21.92 4.72 -13.05
N TRP A 82 -21.05 4.89 -14.03
CA TRP A 82 -19.86 4.04 -14.19
C TRP A 82 -18.90 4.13 -12.99
N LEU A 83 -18.91 5.27 -12.27
CA LEU A 83 -18.14 5.45 -11.04
C LEU A 83 -18.65 4.53 -9.94
N ARG A 84 -19.99 4.45 -9.74
CA ARG A 84 -20.60 3.54 -8.78
C ARG A 84 -20.32 2.08 -9.15
N ALA A 85 -20.39 1.75 -10.43
CA ALA A 85 -20.08 0.41 -10.92
C ALA A 85 -18.63 0.02 -10.61
N LYS A 86 -17.68 0.95 -10.79
CA LYS A 86 -16.26 0.69 -10.62
C LYS A 86 -15.79 0.70 -9.16
N TYR A 87 -16.26 1.68 -8.38
CA TYR A 87 -15.73 1.98 -7.04
C TYR A 87 -16.72 1.69 -5.91
N GLY A 88 -17.98 1.41 -6.21
CA GLY A 88 -19.03 1.41 -5.21
C GLY A 88 -19.44 2.83 -4.79
N ALA A 89 -20.31 2.93 -3.79
CA ALA A 89 -20.71 4.20 -3.19
C ALA A 89 -20.93 4.03 -1.70
N LEU A 90 -20.65 5.07 -0.94
CA LEU A 90 -21.02 5.21 0.46
C LEU A 90 -22.40 5.85 0.56
N GLU A 91 -23.19 5.42 1.55
CA GLU A 91 -24.45 6.07 1.85
C GLU A 91 -24.19 7.39 2.62
N LYS A 92 -24.87 8.49 2.18
CA LYS A 92 -24.62 9.85 2.66
C LYS A 92 -24.71 9.97 4.19
N ASP A 93 -25.69 9.31 4.80
CA ASP A 93 -25.98 9.51 6.22
C ASP A 93 -25.24 8.53 7.14
N THR A 94 -24.66 7.44 6.58
CA THR A 94 -24.02 6.36 7.36
C THR A 94 -22.55 6.15 7.04
N TRP A 95 -21.95 6.95 6.17
CA TRP A 95 -20.56 6.73 5.75
C TRP A 95 -19.55 6.75 6.90
N ARG A 96 -19.78 7.61 7.93
CA ARG A 96 -18.89 7.65 9.10
C ARG A 96 -18.91 6.35 9.88
N ASP A 97 -20.08 5.79 10.13
CA ASP A 97 -20.20 4.46 10.78
C ASP A 97 -19.58 3.38 9.91
N THR A 98 -19.87 3.39 8.61
CA THR A 98 -19.32 2.44 7.64
C THR A 98 -17.79 2.44 7.67
N LEU A 99 -17.15 3.60 7.60
CA LEU A 99 -15.69 3.69 7.63
C LEU A 99 -15.12 3.37 9.01
N SER A 100 -15.77 3.82 10.10
CA SER A 100 -15.34 3.49 11.47
C SER A 100 -15.34 1.98 11.72
N ARG A 101 -16.35 1.27 11.25
CA ARG A 101 -16.40 -0.20 11.33
C ARG A 101 -15.32 -0.84 10.49
N GLY A 102 -15.11 -0.36 9.24
CA GLY A 102 -14.04 -0.84 8.38
C GLY A 102 -12.64 -0.67 8.97
N PHE A 103 -12.35 0.49 9.56
CA PHE A 103 -11.08 0.71 10.27
C PHE A 103 -10.90 -0.26 11.44
N ARG A 104 -11.94 -0.44 12.27
CA ARG A 104 -11.86 -1.36 13.43
C ARG A 104 -11.64 -2.79 12.99
N GLU A 105 -12.40 -3.28 12.02
CA GLU A 105 -12.26 -4.64 11.50
C GLU A 105 -10.90 -4.86 10.84
N GLY A 106 -10.45 -3.93 9.97
CA GLY A 106 -9.14 -4.03 9.36
C GLY A 106 -7.99 -4.05 10.38
N LEU A 107 -8.09 -3.25 11.45
CA LEU A 107 -7.11 -3.29 12.55
C LEU A 107 -7.23 -4.56 13.41
N ARG A 108 -8.45 -5.09 13.62
CA ARG A 108 -8.68 -6.33 14.37
C ARG A 108 -7.98 -7.51 13.72
N VAL A 109 -8.11 -7.64 12.41
CA VAL A 109 -7.54 -8.78 11.66
C VAL A 109 -6.03 -8.70 11.43
N LEU A 110 -5.42 -7.52 11.65
CA LEU A 110 -3.98 -7.36 11.61
C LEU A 110 -3.29 -8.10 12.77
N LYS A 111 -2.14 -8.70 12.52
CA LYS A 111 -1.21 -9.14 13.55
C LYS A 111 -0.70 -7.96 14.38
N PRO A 112 -0.18 -8.19 15.60
CA PRO A 112 0.64 -7.19 16.29
C PRO A 112 1.71 -6.65 15.33
N HIS A 113 1.96 -5.33 15.34
CA HIS A 113 2.87 -4.61 14.44
C HIS A 113 2.51 -4.65 12.95
N GLY A 114 1.39 -5.26 12.58
CA GLY A 114 0.86 -5.22 11.21
C GLY A 114 0.43 -3.81 10.79
N VAL A 115 0.41 -3.57 9.49
CA VAL A 115 0.05 -2.26 8.92
C VAL A 115 -1.20 -2.32 8.06
N MET A 116 -1.99 -1.23 8.12
CA MET A 116 -3.06 -0.97 7.18
C MET A 116 -2.62 0.13 6.23
N VAL A 117 -2.64 -0.16 4.93
CA VAL A 117 -2.48 0.83 3.87
C VAL A 117 -3.87 1.28 3.45
N PHE A 118 -4.20 2.49 3.82
CA PHE A 118 -5.47 3.13 3.50
C PHE A 118 -5.29 4.06 2.31
N LYS A 119 -6.14 3.88 1.29
CA LYS A 119 -6.17 4.77 0.13
C LYS A 119 -7.48 5.53 0.09
N TRP A 120 -7.41 6.84 -0.07
CA TRP A 120 -8.57 7.70 -0.10
C TRP A 120 -8.50 8.73 -1.22
N ASN A 121 -9.65 8.99 -1.86
CA ASN A 121 -9.79 10.13 -2.76
C ASN A 121 -10.79 11.13 -2.14
N GLU A 122 -10.32 12.33 -1.83
CA GLU A 122 -11.10 13.36 -1.11
C GLU A 122 -12.02 14.20 -2.01
N TYR A 123 -12.49 13.64 -3.10
CA TYR A 123 -13.37 14.35 -4.02
C TYR A 123 -14.69 14.79 -3.35
N ASN A 124 -15.32 13.93 -2.56
CA ASN A 124 -16.58 14.25 -1.86
C ASN A 124 -16.39 14.51 -0.37
N ILE A 125 -15.49 13.83 0.29
CA ILE A 125 -15.28 13.88 1.72
C ILE A 125 -13.81 14.20 1.97
N PRO A 126 -13.49 15.28 2.71
CA PRO A 126 -12.13 15.62 3.08
C PRO A 126 -11.43 14.47 3.82
N LEU A 127 -10.12 14.32 3.59
CA LEU A 127 -9.34 13.28 4.26
C LEU A 127 -9.39 13.41 5.79
N GLU A 128 -9.36 14.62 6.33
CA GLU A 128 -9.43 14.90 7.76
C GLU A 128 -10.67 14.29 8.41
N ASP A 129 -11.85 14.46 7.78
CA ASP A 129 -13.12 13.89 8.25
C ASP A 129 -13.08 12.34 8.28
N VAL A 130 -12.40 11.75 7.29
CA VAL A 130 -12.26 10.30 7.21
C VAL A 130 -11.28 9.77 8.24
N LEU A 131 -10.16 10.47 8.46
CA LEU A 131 -9.18 10.09 9.49
C LEU A 131 -9.78 10.14 10.89
N ALA A 132 -10.78 10.99 11.13
CA ALA A 132 -11.52 11.04 12.38
C ALA A 132 -12.36 9.76 12.64
N CYS A 133 -12.61 8.94 11.60
CA CYS A 133 -13.28 7.63 11.75
C CYS A 133 -12.35 6.51 12.23
N ALA A 134 -11.03 6.72 12.13
CA ALA A 134 -10.06 5.70 12.54
C ALA A 134 -9.85 5.72 14.08
N PRO A 135 -9.77 4.54 14.75
CA PRO A 135 -9.57 4.48 16.20
C PRO A 135 -8.12 4.76 16.62
N VAL A 136 -7.19 4.81 15.68
CA VAL A 136 -5.77 5.09 15.91
C VAL A 136 -5.29 6.18 14.97
N ARG A 137 -4.26 6.92 15.37
CA ARG A 137 -3.63 7.93 14.50
C ARG A 137 -2.81 7.26 13.40
N PRO A 138 -2.75 7.85 12.20
CA PRO A 138 -1.90 7.33 11.14
C PRO A 138 -0.42 7.40 11.55
N LEU A 139 0.32 6.38 11.14
CA LEU A 139 1.77 6.32 11.28
C LEU A 139 2.46 7.30 10.31
N LEU A 140 1.98 7.33 9.08
CA LEU A 140 2.43 8.26 8.05
C LEU A 140 1.32 8.49 7.03
N GLY A 141 1.35 9.66 6.42
CA GLY A 141 0.55 10.03 5.27
C GLY A 141 1.47 10.65 4.23
N ALA A 142 1.22 10.38 2.96
CA ALA A 142 1.89 11.13 1.92
C ALA A 142 1.34 12.56 1.94
N GLU A 143 2.21 13.55 2.13
CA GLU A 143 1.86 14.92 1.77
C GLU A 143 1.51 14.93 0.29
N THR A 144 0.24 15.11 0.00
CA THR A 144 -0.20 15.28 -1.38
C THR A 144 -0.17 16.77 -1.69
N PRO A 145 0.42 17.15 -2.82
CA PRO A 145 0.28 18.52 -3.29
C PRO A 145 -1.21 18.84 -3.42
N LYS A 146 -1.58 20.11 -3.23
CA LYS A 146 -2.95 20.63 -3.39
C LYS A 146 -3.64 20.25 -4.73
N THR A 147 -2.91 19.63 -5.63
CA THR A 147 -3.36 19.20 -6.97
C THR A 147 -3.73 17.72 -7.07
N SER A 148 -3.48 16.91 -6.04
CA SER A 148 -3.86 15.49 -6.01
C SER A 148 -4.89 15.25 -4.92
N LEU A 149 -6.02 14.68 -5.30
CA LEU A 149 -7.10 14.32 -4.38
C LEU A 149 -6.92 12.90 -3.80
N THR A 150 -5.93 12.14 -4.26
CA THR A 150 -5.70 10.76 -3.82
C THR A 150 -4.55 10.70 -2.82
N HIS A 151 -4.83 10.11 -1.67
CA HIS A 151 -3.93 9.98 -0.54
C HIS A 151 -3.67 8.50 -0.25
N PHE A 152 -2.44 8.19 0.15
CA PHE A 152 -2.07 6.93 0.78
C PHE A 152 -1.67 7.23 2.22
N VAL A 153 -2.33 6.57 3.15
CA VAL A 153 -2.13 6.74 4.58
C VAL A 153 -1.84 5.37 5.19
N VAL A 154 -0.88 5.30 6.10
CA VAL A 154 -0.51 4.05 6.74
C VAL A 154 -0.82 4.12 8.22
N PHE A 155 -1.51 3.10 8.72
CA PHE A 155 -1.76 2.91 10.13
C PHE A 155 -1.02 1.67 10.61
N ALA A 156 -0.53 1.69 11.85
CA ALA A 156 -0.04 0.51 12.53
C ALA A 156 -1.09 0.06 13.57
N LYS A 157 -1.26 -1.25 13.75
CA LYS A 157 -2.24 -1.82 14.69
C LYS A 157 -2.10 -1.26 16.09
N ASP A 158 -0.87 -1.16 16.58
CA ASP A 158 -0.57 -0.74 17.97
C ASP A 158 -0.45 0.78 18.13
N GLY A 159 -0.77 1.54 17.08
CA GLY A 159 -0.67 2.99 17.03
C GLY A 159 0.79 3.50 16.97
N ALA A 160 0.93 4.80 16.69
CA ALA A 160 2.25 5.45 16.55
C ALA A 160 3.01 5.64 17.86
N THR A 161 2.38 5.42 19.01
CA THR A 161 2.92 5.76 20.32
C THR A 161 3.95 4.75 20.87
N LYS A 162 3.97 3.52 20.35
CA LYS A 162 4.98 2.50 20.68
C LYS A 162 5.94 2.24 19.51
N ALA A 163 6.16 3.21 18.69
CA ALA A 163 6.86 3.13 17.39
C ALA A 163 8.37 2.81 17.47
N ARG A 164 8.91 2.38 18.61
CA ARG A 164 10.31 2.03 18.71
C ARG A 164 10.61 0.56 18.45
N ASP A 165 9.65 -0.31 18.69
CA ASP A 165 9.83 -1.74 18.51
C ASP A 165 9.22 -2.17 17.16
N GLY A 166 10.06 -2.52 16.19
CA GLY A 166 9.64 -3.05 14.89
C GLY A 166 9.42 -2.02 13.76
N LEU A 167 9.46 -0.70 14.03
CA LEU A 167 9.36 0.35 12.99
C LEU A 167 10.71 1.01 12.74
N CYS A 168 11.11 1.10 11.49
CA CYS A 168 12.28 1.84 11.04
C CYS A 168 11.89 2.87 9.97
N ILE A 169 12.16 4.16 10.22
CA ILE A 169 11.92 5.23 9.25
C ILE A 169 13.26 5.73 8.74
N LEU A 170 13.51 5.54 7.45
CA LEU A 170 14.74 5.88 6.77
C LEU A 170 14.52 7.09 5.85
N ARG A 171 14.95 8.26 6.27
CA ARG A 171 14.95 9.50 5.47
C ARG A 171 16.37 10.04 5.38
N PRO A 172 17.23 9.42 4.57
CA PRO A 172 18.62 9.80 4.51
C PRO A 172 18.81 11.16 3.86
N GLN A 173 19.74 11.94 4.39
CA GLN A 173 20.28 13.10 3.67
C GLN A 173 21.26 12.65 2.58
N ARG A 174 21.93 11.51 2.77
CA ARG A 174 22.87 10.91 1.85
C ARG A 174 22.54 9.44 1.67
N ILE A 175 22.33 9.00 0.43
CA ILE A 175 21.96 7.61 0.13
C ILE A 175 22.98 6.60 0.65
N LYS A 176 24.26 6.94 0.61
CA LYS A 176 25.35 6.05 1.04
C LYS A 176 25.29 5.63 2.50
N ASP A 177 24.66 6.43 3.35
CA ASP A 177 24.50 6.09 4.77
C ASP A 177 23.56 4.86 4.94
N PHE A 178 22.86 4.46 3.87
CA PHE A 178 21.91 3.37 3.85
C PHE A 178 22.32 2.21 2.93
N CYS A 179 23.46 2.30 2.29
CA CYS A 179 24.01 1.19 1.50
C CYS A 179 24.69 0.12 2.39
N ALA A 180 24.83 0.35 3.69
CA ALA A 180 25.40 -0.59 4.66
C ALA A 180 24.86 -0.25 6.06
N LEU A 181 23.66 -0.73 6.39
CA LEU A 181 23.06 -0.58 7.70
C LEU A 181 23.70 -1.53 8.74
N PRO A 182 23.61 -1.23 10.05
CA PRO A 182 24.19 -2.10 11.06
C PRO A 182 23.75 -3.57 10.92
N PHE A 183 24.69 -4.50 10.99
CA PHE A 183 24.39 -5.93 10.86
C PHE A 183 23.39 -6.40 11.92
N ALA A 184 23.45 -5.86 13.13
CA ALA A 184 22.53 -6.14 14.23
C ALA A 184 21.05 -5.84 13.90
N TRP A 185 20.78 -5.08 12.84
CA TRP A 185 19.40 -4.78 12.41
C TRP A 185 18.78 -5.85 11.53
N GLN A 186 19.52 -6.88 11.16
CA GLN A 186 19.01 -7.96 10.31
C GLN A 186 17.75 -8.59 10.89
N GLY A 187 16.65 -8.54 10.14
CA GLY A 187 15.38 -9.14 10.54
C GLY A 187 14.76 -8.55 11.81
N GLN A 188 15.03 -7.28 12.15
CA GLN A 188 14.55 -6.67 13.38
C GLN A 188 13.25 -5.86 13.20
N TYR A 189 12.90 -5.46 11.98
CA TYR A 189 11.82 -4.51 11.76
C TYR A 189 10.61 -5.16 11.06
N ASP A 190 9.42 -4.85 11.55
CA ASP A 190 8.15 -5.24 10.93
C ASP A 190 7.77 -4.29 9.80
N VAL A 191 8.17 -3.02 9.93
CA VAL A 191 7.90 -1.97 8.95
C VAL A 191 9.14 -1.13 8.72
N VAL A 192 9.51 -0.97 7.47
CA VAL A 192 10.52 -0.02 7.02
C VAL A 192 9.85 1.02 6.12
N VAL A 193 10.04 2.28 6.44
CA VAL A 193 9.66 3.40 5.58
C VAL A 193 10.93 3.97 4.97
N PHE A 194 11.05 3.96 3.66
CA PHE A 194 12.21 4.45 2.96
C PHE A 194 11.83 5.54 1.95
N GLU A 195 12.34 6.73 2.19
CA GLU A 195 12.23 7.89 1.32
C GLU A 195 13.65 8.34 0.94
N PRO A 196 14.20 7.89 -0.20
CA PRO A 196 15.54 8.27 -0.62
C PRO A 196 15.60 9.76 -0.97
N PRO A 197 16.77 10.40 -0.86
CA PRO A 197 16.96 11.78 -1.28
C PRO A 197 16.80 11.90 -2.80
N MET A 198 16.50 13.11 -3.29
CA MET A 198 16.49 13.40 -4.73
C MET A 198 17.89 13.15 -5.31
N LEU A 199 17.98 12.74 -6.60
CA LEU A 199 19.28 12.48 -7.25
C LEU A 199 20.15 13.74 -7.33
N SER A 200 19.54 14.92 -7.35
CA SER A 200 20.24 16.21 -7.28
C SER A 200 20.85 16.50 -5.88
N ALA A 201 20.43 15.75 -4.84
CA ALA A 201 20.99 15.87 -3.50
C ALA A 201 22.42 15.28 -3.44
N PRO A 202 23.30 15.80 -2.55
CA PRO A 202 24.64 15.24 -2.40
C PRO A 202 24.61 13.82 -1.83
N GLY A 203 25.62 13.04 -2.17
CA GLY A 203 25.84 11.71 -1.58
C GLY A 203 25.54 10.53 -2.51
N TRP A 204 24.99 10.77 -3.69
CA TRP A 204 24.93 9.76 -4.74
C TRP A 204 26.28 9.58 -5.44
N THR A 205 26.58 8.36 -5.87
CA THR A 205 27.77 8.11 -6.72
C THR A 205 27.49 8.67 -8.12
N PRO A 206 28.29 9.61 -8.61
CA PRO A 206 28.14 10.15 -9.97
C PRO A 206 28.10 9.04 -11.01
N GLY A 207 27.04 9.00 -11.84
CA GLY A 207 26.88 8.01 -12.91
C GLY A 207 26.53 6.58 -12.43
N ALA A 208 26.37 6.34 -11.14
CA ALA A 208 26.08 5.01 -10.57
C ALA A 208 24.97 5.01 -9.50
N TRP A 209 24.00 5.91 -9.63
CA TRP A 209 22.89 6.03 -8.67
C TRP A 209 22.07 4.73 -8.55
N GLN A 210 21.98 3.93 -9.64
CA GLN A 210 21.28 2.64 -9.61
C GLN A 210 21.93 1.68 -8.63
N ASN A 211 23.25 1.61 -8.59
CA ASN A 211 23.97 0.76 -7.65
C ASN A 211 23.73 1.19 -6.21
N ASP A 212 23.79 2.50 -5.93
CA ASP A 212 23.53 3.04 -4.60
C ASP A 212 22.09 2.72 -4.15
N LEU A 213 21.11 2.90 -5.04
CA LEU A 213 19.71 2.59 -4.71
C LEU A 213 19.49 1.08 -4.54
N THR A 214 20.10 0.25 -5.39
CA THR A 214 20.04 -1.22 -5.28
C THR A 214 20.56 -1.69 -3.93
N LEU A 215 21.71 -1.18 -3.48
CA LEU A 215 22.27 -1.51 -2.17
C LEU A 215 21.37 -1.04 -1.03
N ALA A 216 20.85 0.19 -1.10
CA ALA A 216 19.97 0.73 -0.08
C ALA A 216 18.64 -0.06 0.02
N LEU A 217 18.03 -0.45 -1.12
CA LEU A 217 16.83 -1.30 -1.13
C LEU A 217 17.12 -2.70 -0.59
N ALA A 218 18.25 -3.32 -0.95
CA ALA A 218 18.64 -4.61 -0.42
C ALA A 218 18.79 -4.56 1.12
N GLU A 219 19.37 -3.49 1.65
CA GLU A 219 19.48 -3.27 3.09
C GLU A 219 18.12 -3.08 3.75
N CYS A 220 17.16 -2.35 3.12
CA CYS A 220 15.80 -2.25 3.62
C CYS A 220 15.15 -3.63 3.76
N PHE A 221 15.29 -4.49 2.74
CA PHE A 221 14.76 -5.86 2.82
C PHE A 221 15.52 -6.75 3.80
N ARG A 222 16.85 -6.56 3.94
CA ARG A 222 17.65 -7.32 4.91
C ARG A 222 17.18 -7.09 6.35
N ILE A 223 16.92 -5.83 6.71
CA ILE A 223 16.51 -5.46 8.07
C ILE A 223 15.06 -5.80 8.39
N LEU A 224 14.20 -6.03 7.38
CA LEU A 224 12.83 -6.48 7.58
C LEU A 224 12.77 -7.93 8.07
N ARG A 225 11.83 -8.18 8.99
CA ARG A 225 11.37 -9.52 9.33
C ARG A 225 10.64 -10.17 8.15
N MET A 226 10.48 -11.49 8.22
CA MET A 226 9.61 -12.20 7.27
C MET A 226 8.18 -11.66 7.40
N ASN A 227 7.51 -11.45 6.26
CA ASN A 227 6.23 -10.77 6.11
C ASN A 227 6.24 -9.31 6.61
N GLY A 228 7.42 -8.73 6.80
CA GLY A 228 7.57 -7.31 7.08
C GLY A 228 7.31 -6.47 5.83
N SER A 229 6.91 -5.23 6.04
CA SER A 229 6.45 -4.29 5.01
C SER A 229 7.46 -3.20 4.70
N LEU A 230 7.80 -3.00 3.42
CA LEU A 230 8.53 -1.82 2.97
C LEU A 230 7.57 -0.83 2.33
N ILE A 231 7.53 0.38 2.88
CA ILE A 231 6.83 1.51 2.29
C ILE A 231 7.88 2.39 1.65
N PHE A 232 7.81 2.50 0.33
CA PHE A 232 8.77 3.25 -0.45
C PHE A 232 8.07 4.42 -1.14
N THR A 233 8.62 5.61 -1.00
CA THR A 233 8.12 6.80 -1.69
C THR A 233 9.18 7.33 -2.65
N TRP A 234 8.76 7.72 -3.85
CA TRP A 234 9.64 8.24 -4.88
C TRP A 234 9.03 9.47 -5.56
N LYS A 235 9.88 10.48 -5.81
CA LYS A 235 9.50 11.64 -6.61
C LYS A 235 10.10 11.51 -8.01
N GLU A 236 9.24 11.30 -9.01
CA GLU A 236 9.61 11.13 -10.42
C GLU A 236 9.96 12.48 -11.07
N SER A 237 10.92 13.23 -10.51
CA SER A 237 11.37 14.49 -11.08
C SER A 237 12.58 14.33 -12.01
N GLU A 238 13.40 13.32 -11.76
CA GLU A 238 14.68 13.11 -12.44
C GLU A 238 14.74 11.74 -13.13
N VAL A 239 14.13 10.72 -12.54
CA VAL A 239 14.14 9.35 -13.05
C VAL A 239 12.72 8.77 -12.98
N PRO A 240 12.26 8.10 -14.06
CA PRO A 240 10.96 7.45 -14.11
C PRO A 240 10.89 6.25 -13.15
N LEU A 241 9.69 5.97 -12.64
CA LEU A 241 9.44 4.86 -11.70
C LEU A 241 9.96 3.52 -12.24
N GLU A 242 9.82 3.27 -13.54
CA GLU A 242 10.26 2.02 -14.16
C GLU A 242 11.76 1.76 -13.95
N ALA A 243 12.59 2.81 -14.03
CA ALA A 243 14.03 2.68 -13.78
C ALA A 243 14.34 2.40 -12.29
N ILE A 244 13.53 2.94 -11.38
CA ILE A 244 13.62 2.68 -9.94
C ILE A 244 13.28 1.23 -9.62
N LEU A 245 12.23 0.69 -10.24
CA LEU A 245 11.82 -0.71 -10.04
C LEU A 245 12.87 -1.72 -10.49
N LYS A 246 13.77 -1.35 -11.41
CA LYS A 246 14.90 -2.19 -11.82
C LYS A 246 16.02 -2.28 -10.78
N CYS A 247 15.99 -1.43 -9.74
CA CYS A 247 16.97 -1.46 -8.65
C CYS A 247 16.66 -2.49 -7.56
N THR A 248 15.61 -3.28 -7.69
CA THR A 248 15.27 -4.36 -6.75
C THR A 248 14.63 -5.53 -7.47
N PRO A 249 14.93 -6.79 -7.08
CA PRO A 249 14.23 -7.96 -7.59
C PRO A 249 12.81 -8.09 -7.02
N GLU A 250 12.53 -7.41 -5.90
CA GLU A 250 11.25 -7.47 -5.23
C GLU A 250 10.18 -6.71 -6.01
N LYS A 251 8.99 -7.32 -6.13
CA LYS A 251 7.85 -6.67 -6.79
C LYS A 251 6.98 -5.96 -5.75
N PRO A 252 6.60 -4.69 -5.99
CA PRO A 252 5.60 -4.06 -5.14
C PRO A 252 4.26 -4.78 -5.29
N VAL A 253 3.52 -4.85 -4.18
CA VAL A 253 2.15 -5.41 -4.17
C VAL A 253 1.19 -4.40 -4.80
N ILE A 254 1.23 -3.18 -4.25
CA ILE A 254 0.40 -2.07 -4.73
C ILE A 254 1.20 -0.77 -4.84
N GLY A 255 0.67 0.16 -5.61
CA GLY A 255 1.21 1.51 -5.73
C GLY A 255 0.55 2.30 -6.85
N ASN A 256 0.84 3.60 -6.90
CA ASN A 256 0.37 4.44 -7.98
C ASN A 256 1.34 4.35 -9.18
N ARG A 257 0.96 3.57 -10.19
CA ARG A 257 1.74 3.39 -11.42
C ARG A 257 1.79 4.63 -12.29
N LEU A 258 0.69 5.38 -12.34
CA LEU A 258 0.60 6.59 -13.15
C LEU A 258 1.14 7.76 -12.35
N PRO A 259 1.99 8.61 -12.95
CA PRO A 259 2.45 9.81 -12.30
C PRO A 259 1.23 10.67 -11.96
N THR A 260 1.05 10.98 -10.69
CA THR A 260 0.16 12.05 -10.28
C THR A 260 0.70 13.38 -10.83
N LYS A 261 -0.09 14.44 -10.87
CA LYS A 261 0.42 15.79 -11.18
C LYS A 261 1.62 16.16 -10.31
N ALA A 262 1.74 15.55 -9.15
CA ALA A 262 2.83 15.70 -8.20
C ALA A 262 4.08 14.89 -8.54
N LYS A 263 4.01 13.99 -9.52
CA LYS A 263 5.10 13.07 -9.85
C LYS A 263 5.63 12.29 -8.62
N ARG A 264 4.80 12.05 -7.62
CA ARG A 264 5.16 11.30 -6.43
C ARG A 264 4.50 9.93 -6.45
N HIS A 265 5.29 8.89 -6.17
CA HIS A 265 4.85 7.51 -6.10
C HIS A 265 4.88 7.03 -4.66
N PHE A 266 3.89 6.23 -4.32
CA PHE A 266 3.82 5.42 -3.11
C PHE A 266 3.83 3.96 -3.55
N LEU A 267 4.74 3.16 -3.01
CA LEU A 267 4.88 1.74 -3.29
C LEU A 267 4.86 0.97 -1.97
N PHE A 268 4.13 -0.10 -1.96
CA PHE A 268 4.08 -1.03 -0.84
C PHE A 268 4.63 -2.38 -1.27
N PHE A 269 5.66 -2.83 -0.57
CA PHE A 269 6.28 -4.14 -0.74
C PHE A 269 6.12 -4.96 0.54
N MET A 270 6.18 -6.28 0.40
CA MET A 270 6.28 -7.21 1.52
C MET A 270 7.41 -8.19 1.29
N LYS A 271 8.26 -8.36 2.31
CA LYS A 271 9.31 -9.38 2.31
C LYS A 271 8.68 -10.75 2.51
N LEU A 272 8.88 -11.65 1.55
CA LEU A 272 8.44 -13.03 1.64
C LEU A 272 9.57 -13.97 2.05
N PRO A 273 9.23 -15.18 2.54
CA PRO A 273 10.17 -16.28 2.56
C PRO A 273 10.76 -16.52 1.17
N ASP A 274 12.05 -16.80 1.13
CA ASP A 274 12.73 -17.19 -0.11
C ASP A 274 12.29 -18.60 -0.49
N ASP A 275 11.21 -18.71 -1.25
CA ASP A 275 10.63 -19.97 -1.72
C ASP A 275 11.28 -20.48 -3.02
N GLY A 276 12.37 -19.85 -3.45
CA GLY A 276 13.13 -20.23 -4.64
C GLY A 276 12.38 -20.03 -5.97
N VAL A 277 11.16 -19.48 -5.94
CA VAL A 277 10.30 -19.33 -7.12
C VAL A 277 10.33 -17.91 -7.69
N SER A 278 10.80 -16.91 -6.93
CA SER A 278 10.67 -15.48 -7.30
C SER A 278 11.66 -14.98 -8.36
N GLN A 279 12.55 -15.82 -8.91
CA GLN A 279 13.57 -15.38 -9.89
C GLN A 279 13.16 -15.54 -11.36
N LYS A 280 11.96 -15.96 -11.71
CA LYS A 280 11.54 -16.07 -13.12
C LYS A 280 10.41 -15.10 -13.45
N GLN A 281 10.72 -14.18 -14.34
CA GLN A 281 9.86 -13.34 -15.19
C GLN A 281 9.83 -11.85 -14.88
N TRP A 282 10.89 -11.18 -15.31
CA TRP A 282 10.83 -9.79 -15.79
C TRP A 282 10.79 -9.77 -17.33
N GLU A 283 10.10 -10.68 -17.96
CA GLU A 283 9.82 -10.61 -19.38
C GLU A 283 8.33 -10.35 -19.56
N LEU A 284 8.01 -9.15 -19.97
CA LEU A 284 6.76 -8.64 -20.54
C LEU A 284 6.34 -7.29 -19.93
N PHE A 285 7.06 -6.24 -20.34
CA PHE A 285 6.47 -4.90 -20.52
C PHE A 285 7.20 -4.17 -21.65
#